data_a9b65a25cf806ed3dc777ba88196eecc
#
_entry.id   a9b65a25cf806ed3dc777ba88196eecc
#
_cell.length_a   1.000
_cell.length_b   1.000
_cell.length_c   1.000
_cell.angle_alpha   90.00
_cell.angle_beta   90.00
_cell.angle_gamma   90.00
#
_symmetry.space_group_name_H-M   'P 1'
#
loop_
_entity.id
_entity.type
_entity.pdbx_description
1 polymer ?
#
loop_
_entity_poly.entity_id
_entity_poly.type
_entity_poly.pdbx_seq_one_letter_code
_entity_poly.pdbx_strand_id
1 'polypeptide(L)'
;VYPGKAYGLVVQNILMLYRTDDLGTQGEKLHFQHWSDVVNSGYTWYRQNKVGGTTNTNINNAMLYAYTDPTSPAGGISVDGWKMLWKFCANGVSGGNDYKYGFIPLNRGDVQISMFYPSSLYGNIDAAADSSDHPLLGTTTPENWDLVEIDDGTYYIAEYIGILDREGRTEEETEAVKAFAEWFGSAATQADWADEFDSFPCNEDAAAEIYGTDIPAIYTIKNFSLNNVPGTDMNYAEYVGTHVKEWTNIMTNLGFYWADANQAPAEPDWDNLNWATLTQAAE
;
A
#
# COMPACT_ATOMS: atom_id res chain seq x y z
N VAL A 1 -2.48 17.56 -7.77
CA VAL A 1 -3.53 17.48 -8.79
C VAL A 1 -3.28 18.59 -9.80
N TYR A 2 -3.13 18.27 -11.05
CA TYR A 2 -3.04 19.27 -12.15
C TYR A 2 -4.42 19.90 -12.32
N PRO A 3 -4.65 21.17 -11.95
CA PRO A 3 -5.96 21.78 -12.06
C PRO A 3 -6.45 21.67 -13.52
N GLY A 4 -7.59 21.01 -13.74
CA GLY A 4 -8.22 20.85 -15.05
C GLY A 4 -7.66 19.76 -15.95
N LYS A 5 -6.73 18.89 -15.48
CA LYS A 5 -6.18 17.76 -16.25
C LYS A 5 -6.29 16.39 -15.60
N ALA A 6 -6.65 16.32 -14.32
CA ALA A 6 -6.87 15.08 -13.60
C ALA A 6 -7.97 15.25 -12.53
N TYR A 7 -8.80 14.26 -12.41
CA TYR A 7 -9.85 14.17 -11.40
C TYR A 7 -9.53 13.00 -10.48
N GLY A 8 -9.56 13.22 -9.15
CA GLY A 8 -9.49 12.14 -8.18
C GLY A 8 -10.74 11.28 -8.26
N LEU A 9 -10.57 9.98 -8.21
CA LEU A 9 -11.67 9.02 -8.26
C LEU A 9 -11.94 8.44 -6.88
N VAL A 10 -10.97 7.71 -6.36
CA VAL A 10 -11.06 7.04 -5.08
C VAL A 10 -9.75 7.17 -4.33
N VAL A 11 -9.84 7.08 -3.02
CA VAL A 11 -8.70 7.00 -2.11
C VAL A 11 -8.66 5.60 -1.53
N GLN A 12 -7.48 5.00 -1.53
CA GLN A 12 -7.22 3.76 -0.83
C GLN A 12 -6.07 3.95 0.15
N ASN A 13 -6.20 3.36 1.31
CA ASN A 13 -5.16 3.29 2.31
C ASN A 13 -4.66 1.86 2.46
N ILE A 14 -3.43 1.69 2.90
CA ILE A 14 -2.92 0.37 3.23
C ILE A 14 -3.37 0.01 4.65
N LEU A 15 -3.88 -1.19 4.81
CA LEU A 15 -4.28 -1.75 6.08
C LEU A 15 -3.29 -2.83 6.50
N MET A 16 -2.95 -2.90 7.77
CA MET A 16 -2.27 -4.03 8.38
C MET A 16 -3.26 -4.79 9.25
N LEU A 17 -3.45 -6.07 8.96
CA LEU A 17 -4.40 -6.94 9.61
C LEU A 17 -3.67 -8.03 10.39
N TYR A 18 -4.24 -8.46 11.51
CA TYR A 18 -3.74 -9.58 12.30
C TYR A 18 -4.87 -10.56 12.65
N ARG A 19 -4.49 -11.82 12.89
CA ARG A 19 -5.44 -12.82 13.40
C ARG A 19 -5.66 -12.64 14.90
N THR A 20 -6.91 -12.52 15.30
CA THR A 20 -7.29 -12.37 16.71
C THR A 20 -7.18 -13.66 17.50
N ASP A 21 -7.29 -14.83 16.83
CA ASP A 21 -7.16 -16.14 17.48
C ASP A 21 -5.73 -16.44 17.98
N ASP A 22 -4.74 -15.89 17.28
CA ASP A 22 -3.33 -16.16 17.51
C ASP A 22 -2.65 -15.09 18.37
N LEU A 23 -3.24 -13.90 18.46
CA LEU A 23 -2.59 -12.71 19.01
C LEU A 23 -3.52 -11.98 19.97
N GLY A 24 -3.06 -11.88 21.18
CA GLY A 24 -3.66 -11.01 22.19
C GLY A 24 -4.50 -11.71 23.25
N THR A 25 -4.55 -11.09 24.39
CA THR A 25 -5.61 -11.30 25.38
C THR A 25 -6.88 -10.70 24.80
N GLN A 26 -7.97 -11.41 24.89
CA GLN A 26 -9.29 -11.01 24.41
C GLN A 26 -9.60 -9.55 24.82
N GLY A 27 -9.63 -8.64 23.84
CA GLY A 27 -9.96 -7.22 24.04
C GLY A 27 -8.81 -6.22 23.90
N GLU A 28 -7.57 -6.64 23.71
CA GLU A 28 -6.45 -5.74 23.41
C GLU A 28 -6.11 -5.85 21.92
N LYS A 29 -6.12 -4.71 21.22
CA LYS A 29 -5.68 -4.64 19.83
C LYS A 29 -4.16 -4.73 19.73
N LEU A 30 -3.68 -5.37 18.67
CA LEU A 30 -2.26 -5.33 18.35
C LEU A 30 -1.88 -3.89 17.96
N HIS A 31 -0.83 -3.36 18.57
CA HIS A 31 -0.42 -1.97 18.44
C HIS A 31 1.07 -1.88 18.10
N PHE A 32 1.39 -1.03 17.10
CA PHE A 32 2.75 -0.67 16.72
C PHE A 32 2.90 0.85 16.69
N GLN A 33 4.10 1.35 16.95
CA GLN A 33 4.43 2.75 16.74
C GLN A 33 4.61 3.05 15.26
N HIS A 34 5.35 2.20 14.57
CA HIS A 34 5.70 2.32 13.15
C HIS A 34 5.32 1.06 12.36
N TRP A 35 5.08 1.21 11.06
CA TRP A 35 4.86 0.08 10.16
C TRP A 35 5.98 -0.95 10.22
N SER A 36 7.22 -0.48 10.36
CA SER A 36 8.42 -1.29 10.43
C SER A 36 8.52 -2.17 11.69
N ASP A 37 7.75 -1.90 12.74
CA ASP A 37 7.83 -2.65 14.00
C ASP A 37 7.41 -4.11 13.84
N VAL A 38 6.64 -4.42 12.78
CA VAL A 38 6.29 -5.79 12.41
C VAL A 38 7.52 -6.67 12.26
N VAL A 39 8.65 -6.12 11.79
CA VAL A 39 9.90 -6.86 11.55
C VAL A 39 10.54 -7.38 12.83
N ASN A 40 10.30 -6.71 13.94
CA ASN A 40 10.86 -7.05 15.25
C ASN A 40 9.78 -7.56 16.23
N SER A 41 8.53 -7.74 15.77
CA SER A 41 7.41 -8.12 16.61
C SER A 41 7.45 -9.57 17.10
N GLY A 42 8.22 -10.42 16.43
CA GLY A 42 8.22 -11.87 16.66
C GLY A 42 7.05 -12.61 15.98
N TYR A 43 6.18 -11.90 15.29
CA TYR A 43 5.07 -12.48 14.53
C TYR A 43 5.52 -12.87 13.13
N THR A 44 4.74 -13.75 12.48
CA THR A 44 4.90 -14.11 11.08
C THR A 44 4.04 -13.19 10.22
N TRP A 45 4.61 -12.69 9.11
CA TRP A 45 3.87 -11.81 8.19
C TRP A 45 4.02 -12.27 6.75
N TYR A 46 3.02 -11.92 5.94
CA TYR A 46 3.04 -12.12 4.51
C TYR A 46 3.79 -11.00 3.80
N ARG A 47 4.56 -11.35 2.77
CA ARG A 47 5.12 -10.42 1.81
C ARG A 47 4.93 -10.88 0.37
N GLN A 48 4.82 -9.96 -0.55
CA GLN A 48 4.91 -10.26 -1.98
C GLN A 48 6.36 -10.62 -2.36
N ASN A 49 6.53 -11.30 -3.49
CA ASN A 49 7.85 -11.78 -3.94
C ASN A 49 8.37 -11.06 -5.19
N LYS A 50 8.03 -9.79 -5.37
CA LYS A 50 8.54 -8.95 -6.46
C LYS A 50 8.82 -7.52 -6.02
N VAL A 51 9.81 -6.89 -6.67
CA VAL A 51 9.98 -5.45 -6.63
C VAL A 51 8.91 -4.80 -7.52
N GLY A 52 8.31 -3.73 -7.03
CA GLY A 52 7.26 -3.02 -7.77
C GLY A 52 5.88 -3.69 -7.68
N GLY A 53 4.95 -3.17 -8.46
CA GLY A 53 3.52 -3.39 -8.26
C GLY A 53 2.95 -2.43 -7.21
N THR A 54 1.72 -1.97 -7.43
CA THR A 54 1.14 -0.87 -6.64
C THR A 54 1.11 -1.19 -5.15
N THR A 55 0.59 -2.35 -4.77
CA THR A 55 0.46 -2.75 -3.36
C THR A 55 1.82 -2.83 -2.67
N ASN A 56 2.77 -3.52 -3.30
CA ASN A 56 4.09 -3.71 -2.70
C ASN A 56 4.87 -2.40 -2.58
N THR A 57 4.79 -1.54 -3.59
CA THR A 57 5.40 -0.22 -3.55
C THR A 57 4.85 0.60 -2.38
N ASN A 58 3.55 0.57 -2.15
CA ASN A 58 2.93 1.35 -1.08
C ASN A 58 3.19 0.75 0.31
N ILE A 59 3.29 -0.57 0.43
CA ILE A 59 3.77 -1.22 1.66
C ILE A 59 5.21 -0.77 1.97
N ASN A 60 6.10 -0.78 0.95
CA ASN A 60 7.47 -0.30 1.14
C ASN A 60 7.53 1.17 1.54
N ASN A 61 6.69 2.01 0.93
CA ASN A 61 6.58 3.42 1.30
C ASN A 61 6.15 3.56 2.77
N ALA A 62 5.18 2.77 3.22
CA ALA A 62 4.76 2.80 4.62
C ALA A 62 5.89 2.34 5.56
N MET A 63 6.59 1.26 5.21
CA MET A 63 7.71 0.73 5.99
C MET A 63 8.88 1.72 6.11
N LEU A 64 9.16 2.49 5.06
CA LEU A 64 10.29 3.42 5.00
C LEU A 64 9.98 4.79 5.62
N TYR A 65 8.72 5.10 5.92
CA TYR A 65 8.32 6.41 6.43
C TYR A 65 9.14 6.87 7.64
N ALA A 66 9.27 6.02 8.65
CA ALA A 66 10.02 6.33 9.89
C ALA A 66 11.54 6.46 9.68
N TYR A 67 12.05 6.09 8.51
CA TYR A 67 13.49 6.11 8.17
C TYR A 67 13.85 7.20 7.14
N THR A 68 12.94 8.12 6.90
CA THR A 68 13.17 9.24 5.97
C THR A 68 14.33 10.12 6.46
N ASP A 69 15.34 10.29 5.62
CA ASP A 69 16.52 11.12 5.86
C ASP A 69 16.94 11.83 4.56
N PRO A 70 16.49 13.07 4.33
CA PRO A 70 16.80 13.80 3.10
C PRO A 70 18.30 14.01 2.85
N THR A 71 19.14 13.82 3.87
CA THR A 71 20.59 13.97 3.74
C THR A 71 21.31 12.67 3.35
N SER A 72 20.59 11.56 3.39
CA SER A 72 21.14 10.24 3.10
C SER A 72 21.45 10.06 1.61
N PRO A 73 22.66 9.60 1.23
CA PRO A 73 22.98 9.25 -0.15
C PRO A 73 22.25 7.99 -0.65
N ALA A 74 21.55 7.31 0.24
CA ALA A 74 20.81 6.10 -0.06
C ALA A 74 19.35 6.40 -0.50
N GLY A 75 19.19 7.33 -1.44
CA GLY A 75 17.88 7.70 -1.97
C GLY A 75 17.00 8.43 -0.94
N GLY A 76 17.59 9.20 -0.03
CA GLY A 76 16.81 9.94 0.97
C GLY A 76 16.22 9.08 2.11
N ILE A 77 16.69 7.84 2.25
CA ILE A 77 16.33 6.92 3.35
C ILE A 77 17.60 6.57 4.11
N SER A 78 17.53 6.50 5.43
CA SER A 78 18.66 6.05 6.24
C SER A 78 19.05 4.60 5.90
N VAL A 79 20.33 4.25 6.09
CA VAL A 79 20.81 2.88 5.85
C VAL A 79 20.05 1.88 6.72
N ASP A 80 19.65 2.26 7.93
CA ASP A 80 18.87 1.40 8.81
C ASP A 80 17.46 1.12 8.26
N GLY A 81 16.86 2.04 7.50
CA GLY A 81 15.62 1.81 6.79
C GLY A 81 15.75 0.71 5.74
N TRP A 82 16.85 0.71 4.97
CA TRP A 82 17.13 -0.35 4.00
C TRP A 82 17.43 -1.69 4.66
N LYS A 83 18.18 -1.71 5.76
CA LYS A 83 18.39 -2.92 6.58
C LYS A 83 17.07 -3.49 7.10
N MET A 84 16.18 -2.62 7.58
CA MET A 84 14.86 -3.01 8.06
C MET A 84 14.02 -3.61 6.92
N LEU A 85 13.95 -2.94 5.76
CA LEU A 85 13.18 -3.44 4.61
C LEU A 85 13.76 -4.76 4.08
N TRP A 86 15.08 -4.94 4.10
CA TRP A 86 15.72 -6.23 3.82
C TRP A 86 15.23 -7.32 4.76
N LYS A 87 15.23 -7.07 6.07
CA LYS A 87 14.73 -8.03 7.07
C LYS A 87 13.25 -8.34 6.86
N PHE A 88 12.45 -7.34 6.49
CA PHE A 88 11.04 -7.54 6.14
C PHE A 88 10.92 -8.55 4.99
N CYS A 89 11.72 -8.40 3.95
CA CYS A 89 11.73 -9.33 2.82
C CYS A 89 12.31 -10.70 3.18
N ALA A 90 13.37 -10.75 3.99
CA ALA A 90 14.08 -11.97 4.34
C ALA A 90 13.25 -12.90 5.25
N ASN A 91 12.50 -12.33 6.18
CA ASN A 91 11.78 -13.08 7.20
C ASN A 91 10.29 -13.26 6.91
N GLY A 92 9.74 -12.49 5.96
CA GLY A 92 8.34 -12.61 5.59
C GLY A 92 8.05 -13.87 4.77
N VAL A 93 6.89 -14.47 5.01
CA VAL A 93 6.41 -15.62 4.23
C VAL A 93 5.96 -15.13 2.85
N SER A 94 6.56 -15.69 1.81
CA SER A 94 6.21 -15.40 0.43
C SER A 94 5.20 -16.40 -0.10
N GLY A 95 4.11 -15.93 -0.70
CA GLY A 95 3.05 -16.77 -1.26
C GLY A 95 2.66 -16.44 -2.69
N GLY A 96 3.26 -15.45 -3.33
CA GLY A 96 2.92 -15.06 -4.69
C GLY A 96 3.10 -13.56 -4.96
N ASN A 97 2.59 -13.11 -6.12
CA ASN A 97 2.72 -11.74 -6.60
C ASN A 97 1.43 -10.91 -6.50
N ASP A 98 0.37 -11.49 -5.94
CA ASP A 98 -0.93 -10.89 -5.83
C ASP A 98 -1.32 -10.75 -4.35
N TYR A 99 -2.01 -9.67 -3.98
CA TYR A 99 -2.48 -9.41 -2.62
C TYR A 99 -3.42 -10.50 -2.10
N LYS A 100 -4.23 -11.14 -2.96
CA LYS A 100 -5.08 -12.27 -2.57
C LYS A 100 -4.28 -13.42 -1.95
N TYR A 101 -3.03 -13.59 -2.35
CA TYR A 101 -2.15 -14.60 -1.76
C TYR A 101 -1.72 -14.26 -0.34
N GLY A 102 -1.81 -12.99 0.07
CA GLY A 102 -1.61 -12.60 1.47
C GLY A 102 -2.82 -12.90 2.34
N PHE A 103 -4.03 -12.79 1.79
CA PHE A 103 -5.25 -13.13 2.50
C PHE A 103 -5.36 -14.64 2.78
N ILE A 104 -5.03 -15.48 1.81
CA ILE A 104 -5.08 -16.94 1.96
C ILE A 104 -4.24 -17.44 3.15
N PRO A 105 -2.93 -17.11 3.27
CA PRO A 105 -2.14 -17.55 4.41
C PRO A 105 -2.59 -16.92 5.73
N LEU A 106 -3.06 -15.67 5.75
CA LEU A 106 -3.63 -15.05 6.94
C LEU A 106 -4.86 -15.85 7.40
N ASN A 107 -5.75 -16.17 6.48
CA ASN A 107 -6.97 -16.90 6.73
C ASN A 107 -6.72 -18.30 7.28
N ARG A 108 -5.71 -18.99 6.77
CA ARG A 108 -5.31 -20.33 7.22
C ARG A 108 -4.53 -20.36 8.54
N GLY A 109 -4.03 -19.23 9.01
CA GLY A 109 -3.11 -19.15 10.12
C GLY A 109 -1.66 -19.48 9.79
N ASP A 110 -1.30 -19.50 8.49
CA ASP A 110 0.09 -19.69 8.05
C ASP A 110 0.92 -18.44 8.35
N VAL A 111 0.28 -17.28 8.38
CA VAL A 111 0.84 -16.01 8.86
C VAL A 111 -0.11 -15.36 9.85
N GLN A 112 0.44 -14.57 10.75
CA GLN A 112 -0.30 -13.85 11.78
C GLN A 112 -0.66 -12.44 11.37
N ILE A 113 0.11 -11.84 10.44
CA ILE A 113 -0.05 -10.47 9.96
C ILE A 113 -0.02 -10.45 8.43
N SER A 114 -0.88 -9.63 7.83
CA SER A 114 -0.86 -9.34 6.41
C SER A 114 -1.29 -7.91 6.10
N MET A 115 -1.04 -7.44 4.87
CA MET A 115 -1.25 -6.06 4.47
C MET A 115 -2.06 -6.01 3.18
N PHE A 116 -3.11 -5.16 3.18
CA PHE A 116 -4.10 -5.08 2.11
C PHE A 116 -4.57 -3.66 1.85
N TYR A 117 -5.21 -3.46 0.71
CA TYR A 117 -6.15 -2.36 0.50
C TYR A 117 -7.56 -2.77 0.94
N PRO A 118 -8.44 -1.82 1.30
CA PRO A 118 -9.84 -2.10 1.59
C PRO A 118 -10.54 -2.87 0.47
N SER A 119 -10.42 -2.42 -0.77
CA SER A 119 -11.00 -3.08 -1.94
C SER A 119 -10.54 -4.54 -2.09
N SER A 120 -9.28 -4.82 -1.80
CA SER A 120 -8.74 -6.18 -1.83
C SER A 120 -9.23 -7.03 -0.67
N LEU A 121 -9.45 -6.42 0.49
CA LEU A 121 -9.94 -7.09 1.68
C LEU A 121 -11.39 -7.53 1.48
N TYR A 122 -12.28 -6.60 1.14
CA TYR A 122 -13.70 -6.87 0.97
C TYR A 122 -13.97 -7.85 -0.18
N GLY A 123 -13.35 -7.67 -1.33
CA GLY A 123 -13.46 -8.62 -2.43
C GLY A 123 -12.99 -10.04 -2.08
N ASN A 124 -12.04 -10.21 -1.15
CA ASN A 124 -11.65 -11.54 -0.66
C ASN A 124 -12.62 -12.08 0.40
N ILE A 125 -13.25 -11.22 1.20
CA ILE A 125 -14.31 -11.62 2.15
C ILE A 125 -15.52 -12.16 1.39
N ASP A 126 -16.00 -11.42 0.39
CA ASP A 126 -17.14 -11.82 -0.42
C ASP A 126 -16.86 -13.13 -1.17
N ALA A 127 -15.68 -13.27 -1.76
CA ALA A 127 -15.24 -14.50 -2.37
C ALA A 127 -15.12 -15.67 -1.37
N ALA A 128 -14.80 -15.40 -0.11
CA ALA A 128 -14.76 -16.42 0.94
C ALA A 128 -16.14 -16.81 1.43
N ALA A 129 -17.10 -15.87 1.45
CA ALA A 129 -18.49 -16.13 1.79
C ALA A 129 -19.18 -17.00 0.74
N ASP A 130 -18.82 -16.86 -0.54
CA ASP A 130 -19.25 -17.71 -1.66
C ASP A 130 -18.27 -18.90 -1.85
N SER A 131 -18.06 -19.65 -0.77
CA SER A 131 -17.01 -20.66 -0.63
C SER A 131 -17.08 -21.85 -1.59
N SER A 132 -18.17 -21.99 -2.36
CA SER A 132 -18.28 -23.05 -3.37
C SER A 132 -17.29 -22.87 -4.53
N ASP A 133 -16.94 -21.62 -4.85
CA ASP A 133 -16.08 -21.29 -5.98
C ASP A 133 -14.61 -21.02 -5.59
N HIS A 134 -14.33 -20.83 -4.30
CA HIS A 134 -12.99 -20.53 -3.80
C HIS A 134 -12.54 -21.43 -2.64
N PRO A 135 -12.34 -22.74 -2.86
CA PRO A 135 -11.97 -23.70 -1.81
C PRO A 135 -10.62 -23.40 -1.15
N LEU A 136 -9.81 -22.51 -1.74
CA LEU A 136 -8.51 -22.09 -1.19
C LEU A 136 -8.64 -21.02 -0.11
N LEU A 137 -9.74 -20.29 -0.06
CA LEU A 137 -9.92 -19.20 0.91
C LEU A 137 -10.32 -19.71 2.30
N GLY A 138 -10.85 -20.92 2.40
CA GLY A 138 -11.23 -21.53 3.68
C GLY A 138 -12.51 -20.92 4.28
N THR A 139 -12.85 -21.35 5.48
CA THR A 139 -14.12 -21.02 6.17
C THR A 139 -13.96 -19.97 7.27
N THR A 140 -12.96 -19.10 7.21
CA THR A 140 -12.81 -18.08 8.25
C THR A 140 -13.79 -16.94 8.00
N THR A 141 -14.48 -16.63 9.06
CA THR A 141 -15.35 -15.48 9.15
C THR A 141 -14.53 -14.21 9.44
N PRO A 142 -15.01 -13.03 9.11
CA PRO A 142 -14.39 -11.75 9.47
C PRO A 142 -14.15 -11.57 10.98
N GLU A 143 -14.67 -12.47 11.80
CA GLU A 143 -14.59 -12.43 13.26
C GLU A 143 -13.20 -12.78 13.81
N ASN A 144 -12.33 -13.37 12.99
CA ASN A 144 -11.03 -13.90 13.44
C ASN A 144 -9.84 -12.99 13.12
N TRP A 145 -10.07 -11.75 12.71
CA TRP A 145 -9.01 -10.78 12.48
C TRP A 145 -9.49 -9.35 12.69
N ASP A 146 -8.52 -8.47 12.99
CA ASP A 146 -8.76 -7.07 13.26
C ASP A 146 -7.61 -6.23 12.68
N LEU A 147 -7.79 -4.92 12.67
CA LEU A 147 -6.78 -3.96 12.26
C LEU A 147 -5.71 -3.81 13.34
N VAL A 148 -4.45 -3.80 12.92
CA VAL A 148 -3.35 -3.34 13.76
C VAL A 148 -3.48 -1.83 13.94
N GLU A 149 -3.39 -1.35 15.18
CA GLU A 149 -3.29 0.07 15.47
C GLU A 149 -1.83 0.53 15.26
N ILE A 150 -1.63 1.56 14.45
CA ILE A 150 -0.29 2.09 14.14
C ILE A 150 -0.28 3.60 14.42
N ASP A 151 0.60 4.06 15.30
CA ASP A 151 0.68 5.47 15.71
C ASP A 151 0.99 6.42 14.55
N ASP A 152 1.82 6.00 13.61
CA ASP A 152 2.09 6.76 12.39
C ASP A 152 0.81 6.99 11.57
N GLY A 153 -0.13 6.03 11.62
CA GLY A 153 -1.29 5.98 10.75
C GLY A 153 -1.03 5.15 9.50
N THR A 154 -1.52 5.59 8.34
CA THR A 154 -1.40 4.82 7.09
C THR A 154 -0.96 5.69 5.91
N TYR A 155 -0.47 5.03 4.86
CA TYR A 155 -0.13 5.65 3.58
C TYR A 155 -1.34 5.59 2.65
N TYR A 156 -1.78 6.75 2.18
CA TYR A 156 -2.89 6.85 1.23
C TYR A 156 -2.36 6.97 -0.19
N ILE A 157 -3.08 6.33 -1.08
CA ILE A 157 -2.99 6.56 -2.52
C ILE A 157 -4.33 7.05 -3.04
N ALA A 158 -4.29 7.98 -3.97
CA ALA A 158 -5.46 8.40 -4.72
C ALA A 158 -5.33 7.91 -6.16
N GLU A 159 -6.40 7.35 -6.68
CA GLU A 159 -6.52 7.00 -8.09
C GLU A 159 -7.12 8.18 -8.85
N TYR A 160 -6.63 8.41 -10.06
CA TYR A 160 -7.01 9.56 -10.86
C TYR A 160 -7.37 9.15 -12.28
N ILE A 161 -8.35 9.85 -12.85
CA ILE A 161 -8.50 9.92 -14.30
C ILE A 161 -7.82 11.19 -14.80
N GLY A 162 -6.93 11.06 -15.79
CA GLY A 162 -6.20 12.16 -16.40
C GLY A 162 -6.49 12.33 -17.86
N ILE A 163 -6.51 13.58 -18.33
CA ILE A 163 -6.62 13.90 -19.76
C ILE A 163 -5.21 14.03 -20.30
N LEU A 164 -4.82 13.11 -21.19
CA LEU A 164 -3.54 13.15 -21.87
C LEU A 164 -3.57 14.14 -23.04
N ASP A 165 -2.58 15.01 -23.15
CA ASP A 165 -2.40 15.83 -24.36
C ASP A 165 -2.02 14.93 -25.54
N ARG A 166 -2.70 15.10 -26.67
CA ARG A 166 -2.45 14.39 -27.93
C ARG A 166 -2.35 15.41 -29.07
N GLU A 167 -1.24 15.39 -29.79
CA GLU A 167 -1.08 16.17 -30.97
C GLU A 167 -2.16 15.82 -32.03
N GLY A 168 -2.74 16.81 -32.67
CA GLY A 168 -3.78 16.62 -33.69
C GLY A 168 -5.18 16.32 -33.17
N ARG A 169 -5.41 16.40 -31.84
CA ARG A 169 -6.77 16.26 -31.28
C ARG A 169 -7.63 17.44 -31.74
N THR A 170 -8.81 17.13 -32.25
CA THR A 170 -9.79 18.16 -32.62
C THR A 170 -10.44 18.78 -31.38
N GLU A 171 -11.12 19.92 -31.56
CA GLU A 171 -11.87 20.58 -30.50
C GLU A 171 -12.99 19.66 -29.99
N GLU A 172 -13.73 18.99 -30.89
CA GLU A 172 -14.81 18.06 -30.58
C GLU A 172 -14.30 16.86 -29.75
N GLU A 173 -13.16 16.26 -30.13
CA GLU A 173 -12.53 15.20 -29.36
C GLU A 173 -12.09 15.68 -27.98
N THR A 174 -11.61 16.92 -27.87
CA THR A 174 -11.21 17.53 -26.61
C THR A 174 -12.39 17.71 -25.66
N GLU A 175 -13.50 18.23 -26.17
CA GLU A 175 -14.72 18.40 -25.37
C GLU A 175 -15.33 17.06 -24.96
N ALA A 176 -15.30 16.05 -25.82
CA ALA A 176 -15.78 14.70 -25.48
C ALA A 176 -14.95 14.08 -24.34
N VAL A 177 -13.61 14.22 -24.37
CA VAL A 177 -12.72 13.71 -23.31
C VAL A 177 -12.93 14.46 -22.00
N LYS A 178 -13.15 15.77 -22.04
CA LYS A 178 -13.48 16.56 -20.85
C LYS A 178 -14.82 16.11 -20.26
N ALA A 179 -15.86 16.03 -21.08
CA ALA A 179 -17.18 15.59 -20.63
C ALA A 179 -17.14 14.18 -19.99
N PHE A 180 -16.34 13.27 -20.56
CA PHE A 180 -16.14 11.95 -19.96
C PHE A 180 -15.44 12.05 -18.59
N ALA A 181 -14.39 12.85 -18.47
CA ALA A 181 -13.67 13.01 -17.21
C ALA A 181 -14.54 13.69 -16.12
N GLU A 182 -15.35 14.69 -16.52
CA GLU A 182 -16.31 15.34 -15.62
C GLU A 182 -17.41 14.38 -15.16
N TRP A 183 -17.95 13.58 -16.08
CA TRP A 183 -18.92 12.54 -15.72
C TRP A 183 -18.32 11.53 -14.74
N PHE A 184 -17.10 11.06 -15.00
CA PHE A 184 -16.42 10.11 -14.12
C PHE A 184 -16.07 10.71 -12.76
N GLY A 185 -15.82 12.01 -12.70
CA GLY A 185 -15.58 12.76 -11.45
C GLY A 185 -16.86 13.20 -10.72
N SER A 186 -18.06 12.91 -11.27
CA SER A 186 -19.33 13.31 -10.65
C SER A 186 -19.61 12.50 -9.38
N ALA A 187 -20.40 13.09 -8.46
CA ALA A 187 -20.76 12.40 -7.20
C ALA A 187 -21.43 11.05 -7.46
N ALA A 188 -22.43 11.01 -8.32
CA ALA A 188 -23.16 9.77 -8.62
C ALA A 188 -22.25 8.66 -9.15
N THR A 189 -21.38 8.97 -10.13
CA THR A 189 -20.45 7.96 -10.69
C THR A 189 -19.42 7.51 -9.67
N GLN A 190 -18.90 8.42 -8.83
CA GLN A 190 -17.95 8.04 -7.80
C GLN A 190 -18.61 7.26 -6.65
N ALA A 191 -19.89 7.52 -6.36
CA ALA A 191 -20.64 6.72 -5.39
C ALA A 191 -20.81 5.28 -5.88
N ASP A 192 -21.29 5.11 -7.12
CA ASP A 192 -21.42 3.78 -7.74
C ASP A 192 -20.08 3.05 -7.81
N TRP A 193 -18.99 3.75 -8.19
CA TRP A 193 -17.67 3.16 -8.28
C TRP A 193 -17.11 2.74 -6.92
N ALA A 194 -17.29 3.59 -5.90
CA ALA A 194 -16.79 3.32 -4.56
C ALA A 194 -17.54 2.15 -3.90
N ASP A 195 -18.83 2.02 -4.15
CA ASP A 195 -19.67 0.90 -3.69
C ASP A 195 -19.22 -0.42 -4.35
N GLU A 196 -19.06 -0.42 -5.69
CA GLU A 196 -18.66 -1.61 -6.45
C GLU A 196 -17.23 -2.10 -6.12
N PHE A 197 -16.32 -1.20 -5.77
CA PHE A 197 -14.90 -1.52 -5.52
C PHE A 197 -14.46 -1.36 -4.07
N ASP A 198 -15.38 -1.25 -3.11
CA ASP A 198 -15.06 -1.11 -1.68
C ASP A 198 -13.96 -0.09 -1.42
N SER A 199 -14.10 1.11 -2.01
CA SER A 199 -13.11 2.17 -1.91
C SER A 199 -13.74 3.48 -1.46
N PHE A 200 -12.93 4.42 -0.99
CA PHE A 200 -13.42 5.71 -0.53
C PHE A 200 -13.41 6.73 -1.68
N PRO A 201 -14.55 7.36 -2.03
CA PRO A 201 -14.61 8.32 -3.14
C PRO A 201 -13.83 9.60 -2.82
N CYS A 202 -13.19 10.19 -3.84
CA CYS A 202 -12.56 11.50 -3.73
C CYS A 202 -13.55 12.67 -3.72
N ASN A 203 -14.78 12.44 -4.18
CA ASN A 203 -15.85 13.44 -4.20
C ASN A 203 -16.57 13.45 -2.85
N GLU A 204 -16.59 14.60 -2.19
CA GLU A 204 -17.19 14.76 -0.85
C GLU A 204 -18.70 14.49 -0.85
N ASP A 205 -19.41 14.87 -1.92
CA ASP A 205 -20.85 14.61 -2.05
C ASP A 205 -21.13 13.11 -2.22
N ALA A 206 -20.26 12.39 -2.95
CA ALA A 206 -20.34 10.94 -3.06
C ALA A 206 -20.08 10.24 -1.71
N ALA A 207 -19.09 10.69 -0.96
CA ALA A 207 -18.81 10.16 0.38
C ALA A 207 -20.01 10.41 1.33
N ALA A 208 -20.63 11.59 1.25
CA ALA A 208 -21.81 11.91 2.05
C ALA A 208 -23.04 11.08 1.63
N GLU A 209 -23.19 10.75 0.35
CA GLU A 209 -24.27 9.90 -0.15
C GLU A 209 -24.14 8.45 0.36
N ILE A 210 -22.92 7.88 0.33
CA ILE A 210 -22.68 6.48 0.73
C ILE A 210 -22.71 6.33 2.26
N TYR A 211 -21.96 7.18 2.96
CA TYR A 211 -21.65 6.98 4.37
C TYR A 211 -22.39 7.93 5.31
N GLY A 212 -22.95 9.04 4.80
CA GLY A 212 -23.53 10.06 5.66
C GLY A 212 -22.50 10.58 6.67
N THR A 213 -22.78 10.36 7.97
CA THR A 213 -21.87 10.67 9.09
C THR A 213 -21.07 9.46 9.57
N ASP A 214 -21.39 8.26 9.08
CA ASP A 214 -20.90 6.99 9.61
C ASP A 214 -19.77 6.41 8.71
N ILE A 215 -18.75 7.24 8.45
CA ILE A 215 -17.58 6.81 7.67
C ILE A 215 -16.88 5.64 8.38
N PRO A 216 -16.68 4.50 7.69
CA PRO A 216 -16.01 3.35 8.26
C PRO A 216 -14.63 3.69 8.83
N ALA A 217 -14.29 3.11 9.99
CA ALA A 217 -13.05 3.40 10.72
C ALA A 217 -11.79 3.20 9.86
N ILE A 218 -11.82 2.26 8.91
CA ILE A 218 -10.71 1.98 7.98
C ILE A 218 -10.36 3.18 7.08
N TYR A 219 -11.31 4.08 6.80
CA TYR A 219 -11.10 5.29 5.98
C TYR A 219 -10.79 6.53 6.82
N THR A 220 -10.90 6.44 8.15
CA THR A 220 -10.61 7.55 9.07
C THR A 220 -9.25 7.44 9.75
N ILE A 221 -8.44 6.44 9.38
CA ILE A 221 -7.09 6.27 9.90
C ILE A 221 -6.25 7.50 9.53
N LYS A 222 -5.45 7.98 10.47
CA LYS A 222 -4.54 9.10 10.25
C LYS A 222 -3.68 8.85 9.01
N ASN A 223 -3.59 9.85 8.13
CA ASN A 223 -2.83 9.76 6.89
C ASN A 223 -1.48 10.48 7.02
N PHE A 224 -0.39 9.73 7.01
CA PHE A 224 0.95 10.31 7.05
C PHE A 224 1.49 10.74 5.68
N SER A 225 0.82 10.40 4.56
CA SER A 225 1.24 10.82 3.22
C SER A 225 1.35 12.34 3.09
N LEU A 226 0.52 13.08 3.85
CA LEU A 226 0.49 14.53 3.86
C LEU A 226 1.38 15.17 4.92
N ASN A 227 2.07 14.38 5.75
CA ASN A 227 2.98 14.91 6.76
C ASN A 227 4.23 15.49 6.07
N ASN A 228 4.67 16.64 6.56
CA ASN A 228 5.91 17.26 6.07
C ASN A 228 7.11 16.38 6.42
N VAL A 229 8.01 16.22 5.45
CA VAL A 229 9.29 15.55 5.64
C VAL A 229 10.28 16.54 6.27
N PRO A 230 10.80 16.29 7.47
CA PRO A 230 11.72 17.20 8.14
C PRO A 230 12.93 17.54 7.26
N GLY A 231 13.26 18.84 7.17
CA GLY A 231 14.39 19.32 6.36
C GLY A 231 14.07 19.50 4.86
N THR A 232 12.81 19.37 4.46
CA THR A 232 12.34 19.64 3.09
C THR A 232 11.08 20.50 3.09
N ASP A 233 10.70 21.02 1.92
CA ASP A 233 9.41 21.69 1.71
C ASP A 233 8.33 20.73 1.16
N MET A 234 8.57 19.41 1.20
CA MET A 234 7.70 18.38 0.64
C MET A 234 6.89 17.68 1.75
N ASN A 235 5.65 17.30 1.42
CA ASN A 235 4.99 16.25 2.18
C ASN A 235 5.54 14.87 1.78
N TYR A 236 5.18 13.82 2.54
CA TYR A 236 5.75 12.49 2.31
C TYR A 236 5.34 11.90 0.95
N ALA A 237 4.13 12.15 0.47
CA ALA A 237 3.71 11.67 -0.86
C ALA A 237 4.53 12.32 -1.99
N GLU A 238 4.82 13.63 -1.89
CA GLU A 238 5.70 14.31 -2.85
C GLU A 238 7.13 13.78 -2.76
N TYR A 239 7.61 13.55 -1.55
CA TYR A 239 8.93 12.97 -1.31
C TYR A 239 9.07 11.58 -1.92
N VAL A 240 8.09 10.69 -1.71
CA VAL A 240 8.00 9.39 -2.38
C VAL A 240 8.02 9.56 -3.90
N GLY A 241 7.19 10.46 -4.44
CA GLY A 241 7.11 10.73 -5.87
C GLY A 241 8.45 11.10 -6.50
N THR A 242 9.30 11.82 -5.77
CA THR A 242 10.65 12.19 -6.24
C THR A 242 11.68 11.06 -6.14
N HIS A 243 11.51 10.13 -5.21
CA HIS A 243 12.52 9.10 -4.88
C HIS A 243 12.14 7.68 -5.27
N VAL A 244 10.87 7.40 -5.58
CA VAL A 244 10.37 6.02 -5.81
C VAL A 244 11.15 5.25 -6.89
N LYS A 245 11.66 5.95 -7.90
CA LYS A 245 12.49 5.34 -8.94
C LYS A 245 13.85 4.89 -8.39
N GLU A 246 14.50 5.72 -7.59
CA GLU A 246 15.75 5.39 -6.91
C GLU A 246 15.56 4.22 -5.94
N TRP A 247 14.48 4.23 -5.16
CA TRP A 247 14.14 3.13 -4.25
C TRP A 247 13.92 1.80 -4.99
N THR A 248 13.20 1.85 -6.11
CA THR A 248 13.03 0.67 -6.98
C THR A 248 14.37 0.16 -7.49
N ASN A 249 15.27 1.04 -7.91
CA ASN A 249 16.61 0.67 -8.37
C ASN A 249 17.44 0.05 -7.23
N ILE A 250 17.44 0.66 -6.04
CA ILE A 250 18.15 0.12 -4.86
C ILE A 250 17.65 -1.29 -4.55
N MET A 251 16.33 -1.49 -4.46
CA MET A 251 15.75 -2.79 -4.18
C MET A 251 16.09 -3.84 -5.25
N THR A 252 16.08 -3.43 -6.52
CA THR A 252 16.42 -4.30 -7.65
C THR A 252 17.90 -4.68 -7.63
N ASN A 253 18.78 -3.71 -7.47
CA ASN A 253 20.24 -3.90 -7.46
C ASN A 253 20.71 -4.72 -6.25
N LEU A 254 20.02 -4.62 -5.13
CA LEU A 254 20.30 -5.42 -3.92
C LEU A 254 19.56 -6.79 -3.90
N GLY A 255 18.72 -7.07 -4.91
CA GLY A 255 18.04 -8.35 -5.05
C GLY A 255 16.94 -8.58 -4.01
N PHE A 256 16.21 -7.54 -3.62
CA PHE A 256 15.03 -7.68 -2.75
C PHE A 256 13.93 -8.52 -3.44
N TYR A 257 13.05 -9.14 -2.62
CA TYR A 257 11.85 -9.83 -3.09
C TYR A 257 12.10 -11.09 -3.95
N TRP A 258 12.81 -12.04 -3.43
CA TRP A 258 12.93 -13.36 -4.05
C TRP A 258 11.72 -14.26 -3.79
N ALA A 259 11.46 -15.17 -4.70
CA ALA A 259 10.27 -16.04 -4.67
C ALA A 259 10.37 -17.19 -3.66
N ASP A 260 11.58 -17.70 -3.43
CA ASP A 260 11.85 -18.87 -2.57
C ASP A 260 12.80 -18.45 -1.46
N ALA A 261 12.42 -18.68 -0.20
CA ALA A 261 13.26 -18.37 0.95
C ALA A 261 14.64 -19.04 0.90
N ASN A 262 14.75 -20.20 0.21
CA ASN A 262 16.04 -20.89 0.00
C ASN A 262 16.91 -20.20 -1.06
N GLN A 263 16.36 -19.25 -1.82
CA GLN A 263 17.06 -18.46 -2.84
C GLN A 263 17.34 -17.04 -2.36
N ALA A 264 17.14 -16.78 -1.06
CA ALA A 264 17.46 -15.50 -0.47
C ALA A 264 18.91 -15.12 -0.78
N PRO A 265 19.18 -13.95 -1.39
CA PRO A 265 20.55 -13.50 -1.55
C PRO A 265 21.20 -13.30 -0.17
N ALA A 266 22.52 -13.32 -0.13
CA ALA A 266 23.22 -12.98 1.09
C ALA A 266 22.89 -11.54 1.51
N GLU A 267 22.80 -11.30 2.83
CA GLU A 267 22.60 -9.95 3.33
C GLU A 267 23.72 -9.04 2.79
N PRO A 268 23.36 -7.85 2.29
CA PRO A 268 24.35 -6.90 1.78
C PRO A 268 25.34 -6.47 2.86
N ASP A 269 26.59 -6.24 2.46
CA ASP A 269 27.57 -5.55 3.32
C ASP A 269 27.26 -4.05 3.34
N TRP A 270 26.35 -3.67 4.23
CA TRP A 270 25.76 -2.34 4.32
C TRP A 270 26.77 -1.21 4.49
N ASP A 271 27.93 -1.50 5.08
CA ASP A 271 28.98 -0.51 5.37
C ASP A 271 29.84 -0.21 4.13
N ASN A 272 29.82 -1.09 3.14
CA ASN A 272 30.63 -1.00 1.91
C ASN A 272 29.82 -0.81 0.63
N LEU A 273 28.53 -0.45 0.72
CA LEU A 273 27.70 -0.20 -0.45
C LEU A 273 28.04 1.10 -1.15
N ASN A 274 28.08 1.06 -2.49
CA ASN A 274 28.14 2.26 -3.32
C ASN A 274 26.73 2.73 -3.67
N TRP A 275 26.13 3.56 -2.82
CA TRP A 275 24.78 4.07 -2.98
C TRP A 275 24.56 4.81 -4.30
N ALA A 276 25.57 5.57 -4.77
CA ALA A 276 25.45 6.29 -6.04
C ALA A 276 25.28 5.36 -7.26
N THR A 277 25.78 4.13 -7.18
CA THR A 277 25.55 3.11 -8.20
C THR A 277 24.19 2.43 -8.01
N LEU A 278 23.78 2.18 -6.77
CA LEU A 278 22.54 1.47 -6.46
C LEU A 278 21.28 2.28 -6.80
N THR A 279 21.35 3.62 -6.80
CA THR A 279 20.24 4.50 -7.20
C THR A 279 20.01 4.53 -8.70
N GLN A 280 20.94 4.00 -9.51
CA GLN A 280 20.81 3.94 -10.97
C GLN A 280 20.08 2.67 -11.42
N ALA A 281 19.46 2.73 -12.59
CA ALA A 281 18.83 1.56 -13.17
C ALA A 281 19.87 0.44 -13.36
N ALA A 282 19.47 -0.80 -13.06
CA ALA A 282 20.29 -1.98 -13.40
C ALA A 282 20.49 -2.05 -14.92
N GLU A 283 21.72 -2.31 -15.37
CA GLU A 283 22.05 -2.51 -16.77
C GLU A 283 21.47 -3.82 -17.32
#